data_34979886cded1dc8ccb6d89ac2bc6144
#
_entry.id   34979886cded1dc8ccb6d89ac2bc6144
#
_cell.length_a   1.000
_cell.length_b   1.000
_cell.length_c   1.000
_cell.angle_alpha   90.00
_cell.angle_beta   90.00
_cell.angle_gamma   90.00
#
_symmetry.space_group_name_H-M   'P 1'
#
loop_
_entity.id
_entity.type
_entity.pdbx_description
1 polymer ?
#
loop_
_entity_poly.entity_id
_entity_poly.type
_entity_poly.pdbx_seq_one_letter_code
_entity_poly.pdbx_strand_id
1 'polypeptide(L)'
;AVGGVLALLGGAFLHDWPQAALWHVVFAAGAMPMIFAAMTYFTPVLTRTPDAPRALVAIPLAALLAALGIVAWFAHGIAAFRHIAPGLGVAAALVFLHWIGRRWRACLGRPHACLRWYATALACLVLGLTAVGLSAVLPANAGPLRAFHLHVNTLGFIGLTAIGTLQVLLPTVLGQPDPAASRRLARDLPLSVAGTLAIAIGAAWWWPLTVPGAIAYAWPLGRLLADTTRAFGSRPWRPRQASPLLVAAIGGLTLVLTHGLLHAAGSANARNA
;
A
#
# COMPACT_ATOMS: atom_id res chain seq x y z
N ALA A 1 12.32 7.01 -0.10
CA ALA A 1 13.75 7.17 0.26
C ALA A 1 13.94 8.00 1.54
N VAL A 2 13.37 9.22 1.65
CA VAL A 2 13.54 10.09 2.83
C VAL A 2 13.01 9.43 4.12
N GLY A 3 11.84 8.78 4.08
CA GLY A 3 11.28 8.08 5.25
C GLY A 3 12.12 6.89 5.72
N GLY A 4 12.74 6.15 4.80
CA GLY A 4 13.65 5.05 5.14
C GLY A 4 14.95 5.54 5.74
N VAL A 5 15.50 6.64 5.23
CA VAL A 5 16.69 7.30 5.79
C VAL A 5 16.38 7.88 7.17
N LEU A 6 15.23 8.53 7.33
CA LEU A 6 14.78 9.03 8.64
C LEU A 6 14.54 7.89 9.64
N ALA A 7 14.03 6.73 9.21
CA ALA A 7 13.87 5.57 10.08
C ALA A 7 15.21 4.93 10.45
N LEU A 8 16.19 4.88 9.53
CA LEU A 8 17.54 4.40 9.81
C LEU A 8 18.33 5.35 10.72
N LEU A 9 18.23 6.67 10.45
CA LEU A 9 18.83 7.68 11.32
C LEU A 9 18.08 7.76 12.66
N GLY A 10 16.76 7.65 12.65
CA GLY A 10 15.93 7.60 13.85
C GLY A 10 16.16 6.36 14.70
N GLY A 11 16.52 5.21 14.11
CA GLY A 11 16.86 4.00 14.84
C GLY A 11 18.03 4.17 15.79
N ALA A 12 18.99 5.03 15.46
CA ALA A 12 20.11 5.38 16.34
C ALA A 12 19.69 6.30 17.50
N PHE A 13 18.63 7.11 17.33
CA PHE A 13 18.13 8.06 18.33
C PHE A 13 16.87 7.58 19.04
N LEU A 14 16.19 6.57 18.49
CA LEU A 14 14.88 6.07 18.94
C LEU A 14 14.97 4.59 19.39
N HIS A 15 16.15 4.14 19.83
CA HIS A 15 16.36 2.74 20.25
C HIS A 15 15.41 2.28 21.37
N ASP A 16 14.94 3.21 22.20
CA ASP A 16 13.99 2.93 23.27
C ASP A 16 12.52 2.88 22.82
N TRP A 17 12.25 3.22 21.55
CA TRP A 17 10.89 3.21 21.04
C TRP A 17 10.42 1.79 20.73
N PRO A 18 9.15 1.45 21.04
CA PRO A 18 8.58 0.18 20.62
C PRO A 18 8.69 -0.01 19.11
N GLN A 19 9.03 -1.22 18.68
CA GLN A 19 9.16 -1.54 17.25
C GLN A 19 7.92 -1.15 16.44
N ALA A 20 6.73 -1.26 17.05
CA ALA A 20 5.48 -0.81 16.42
C ALA A 20 5.47 0.69 16.09
N ALA A 21 6.04 1.55 16.94
CA ALA A 21 6.18 2.98 16.65
C ALA A 21 7.05 3.23 15.42
N LEU A 22 8.19 2.54 15.34
CA LEU A 22 9.12 2.66 14.20
C LEU A 22 8.46 2.26 12.88
N TRP A 23 7.73 1.14 12.86
CA TRP A 23 6.97 0.74 11.66
C TRP A 23 5.90 1.76 11.26
N HIS A 24 5.22 2.39 12.23
CA HIS A 24 4.24 3.43 11.92
C HIS A 24 4.88 4.72 11.43
N VAL A 25 6.10 5.08 11.87
CA VAL A 25 6.86 6.19 11.27
C VAL A 25 7.11 5.93 9.79
N VAL A 26 7.52 4.72 9.41
CA VAL A 26 7.83 4.40 8.01
C VAL A 26 6.56 4.29 7.16
N PHE A 27 5.60 3.47 7.58
CA PHE A 27 4.44 3.13 6.74
C PHE A 27 3.29 4.10 6.90
N ALA A 28 2.97 4.54 8.12
CA ALA A 28 1.86 5.43 8.36
C ALA A 28 2.25 6.91 8.16
N ALA A 29 3.33 7.39 8.77
CA ALA A 29 3.72 8.80 8.63
C ALA A 29 4.51 9.08 7.33
N GLY A 30 5.22 8.09 6.79
CA GLY A 30 5.96 8.21 5.53
C GLY A 30 5.12 7.85 4.32
N ALA A 31 4.73 6.58 4.18
CA ALA A 31 4.11 6.09 2.95
C ALA A 31 2.66 6.56 2.75
N MET A 32 1.82 6.53 3.80
CA MET A 32 0.40 6.82 3.65
C MET A 32 0.09 8.23 3.12
N PRO A 33 0.59 9.34 3.70
CA PRO A 33 0.32 10.68 3.18
C PRO A 33 0.94 10.89 1.79
N MET A 34 2.09 10.29 1.50
CA MET A 34 2.72 10.33 0.18
C MET A 34 1.87 9.63 -0.89
N ILE A 35 1.26 8.49 -0.56
CA ILE A 35 0.34 7.77 -1.44
C ILE A 35 -0.90 8.63 -1.73
N PHE A 36 -1.51 9.24 -0.71
CA PHE A 36 -2.65 10.15 -0.92
C PHE A 36 -2.27 11.34 -1.82
N ALA A 37 -1.10 11.95 -1.60
CA ALA A 37 -0.60 13.04 -2.43
C ALA A 37 -0.38 12.59 -3.89
N ALA A 38 0.25 11.43 -4.10
CA ALA A 38 0.43 10.85 -5.43
C ALA A 38 -0.90 10.57 -6.14
N MET A 39 -1.86 9.94 -5.44
CA MET A 39 -3.20 9.69 -5.97
C MET A 39 -3.94 10.99 -6.32
N THR A 40 -3.74 12.08 -5.54
CA THR A 40 -4.32 13.40 -5.82
C THR A 40 -3.83 13.95 -7.16
N TYR A 41 -2.57 13.72 -7.48
CA TYR A 41 -1.97 14.13 -8.76
C TYR A 41 -2.41 13.21 -9.92
N PHE A 42 -2.36 11.89 -9.73
CA PHE A 42 -2.62 10.94 -10.82
C PHE A 42 -4.10 10.77 -11.16
N THR A 43 -5.01 10.93 -10.21
CA THR A 43 -6.46 10.73 -10.47
C THR A 43 -6.99 11.64 -11.58
N PRO A 44 -6.73 12.96 -11.61
CA PRO A 44 -7.14 13.82 -12.73
C PRO A 44 -6.57 13.38 -14.08
N VAL A 45 -5.29 13.01 -14.11
CA VAL A 45 -4.62 12.51 -15.33
C VAL A 45 -5.30 11.25 -15.86
N LEU A 46 -5.58 10.29 -14.97
CA LEU A 46 -6.19 8.99 -15.32
C LEU A 46 -7.67 9.11 -15.72
N THR A 47 -8.34 10.20 -15.33
CA THR A 47 -9.74 10.48 -15.66
C THR A 47 -9.91 11.57 -16.73
N ARG A 48 -8.83 12.22 -17.16
CA ARG A 48 -8.88 13.37 -18.08
C ARG A 48 -9.84 14.44 -17.57
N THR A 49 -9.79 14.73 -16.29
CA THR A 49 -10.61 15.75 -15.61
C THR A 49 -9.71 16.91 -15.14
N PRO A 50 -10.25 18.07 -14.81
CA PRO A 50 -9.47 19.19 -14.28
C PRO A 50 -8.68 18.79 -13.03
N ASP A 51 -7.63 19.56 -12.71
CA ASP A 51 -6.78 19.34 -11.54
C ASP A 51 -7.57 19.19 -10.24
N ALA A 52 -6.95 18.56 -9.27
CA ALA A 52 -7.54 18.38 -7.94
C ALA A 52 -7.75 19.76 -7.26
N PRO A 53 -8.90 19.98 -6.61
CA PRO A 53 -9.13 21.22 -5.87
C PRO A 53 -8.14 21.35 -4.71
N ARG A 54 -7.70 22.59 -4.41
CA ARG A 54 -6.73 22.86 -3.33
C ARG A 54 -7.16 22.31 -1.97
N ALA A 55 -8.46 22.31 -1.70
CA ALA A 55 -9.01 21.72 -0.46
C ALA A 55 -8.68 20.24 -0.26
N LEU A 56 -8.38 19.51 -1.34
CA LEU A 56 -8.02 18.09 -1.25
C LEU A 56 -6.65 17.86 -0.57
N VAL A 57 -5.79 18.89 -0.49
CA VAL A 57 -4.52 18.83 0.28
C VAL A 57 -4.76 18.54 1.77
N ALA A 58 -5.95 18.85 2.28
CA ALA A 58 -6.33 18.51 3.65
C ALA A 58 -6.30 16.99 3.92
N ILE A 59 -6.50 16.13 2.89
CA ILE A 59 -6.53 14.67 3.06
C ILE A 59 -5.15 14.08 3.36
N PRO A 60 -4.08 14.33 2.58
CA PRO A 60 -2.73 13.92 2.96
C PRO A 60 -2.30 14.47 4.34
N LEU A 61 -2.71 15.69 4.69
CA LEU A 61 -2.44 16.26 6.01
C LEU A 61 -3.18 15.53 7.12
N ALA A 62 -4.48 15.22 6.94
CA ALA A 62 -5.25 14.42 7.89
C ALA A 62 -4.64 13.02 8.06
N ALA A 63 -4.19 12.39 6.99
CA ALA A 63 -3.50 11.12 7.02
C ALA A 63 -2.18 11.20 7.81
N LEU A 64 -1.41 12.27 7.62
CA LEU A 64 -0.20 12.54 8.40
C LEU A 64 -0.50 12.74 9.88
N LEU A 65 -1.52 13.52 10.22
CA LEU A 65 -1.94 13.76 11.61
C LEU A 65 -2.41 12.45 12.28
N ALA A 66 -3.18 11.61 11.57
CA ALA A 66 -3.55 10.29 12.04
C ALA A 66 -2.30 9.43 12.34
N ALA A 67 -1.34 9.44 11.42
CA ALA A 67 -0.10 8.69 11.58
C ALA A 67 0.75 9.18 12.76
N LEU A 68 0.91 10.49 12.92
CA LEU A 68 1.63 11.08 14.06
C LEU A 68 0.91 10.78 15.39
N GLY A 69 -0.41 10.78 15.39
CA GLY A 69 -1.20 10.39 16.56
C GLY A 69 -0.93 8.95 16.99
N ILE A 70 -0.93 8.00 16.06
CA ILE A 70 -0.66 6.59 16.40
C ILE A 70 0.79 6.37 16.84
N VAL A 71 1.76 7.10 16.27
CA VAL A 71 3.16 7.10 16.73
C VAL A 71 3.25 7.64 18.16
N ALA A 72 2.56 8.75 18.47
CA ALA A 72 2.52 9.33 19.80
C ALA A 72 1.88 8.38 20.83
N TRP A 73 0.87 7.60 20.43
CA TRP A 73 0.34 6.55 21.31
C TRP A 73 1.38 5.47 21.61
N PHE A 74 2.07 4.95 20.61
CA PHE A 74 3.09 3.91 20.84
C PHE A 74 4.31 4.40 21.62
N ALA A 75 4.78 5.62 21.32
CA ALA A 75 6.01 6.18 21.92
C ALA A 75 5.77 6.75 23.34
N HIS A 76 4.59 7.35 23.58
CA HIS A 76 4.32 8.12 24.79
C HIS A 76 3.08 7.67 25.56
N GLY A 77 2.37 6.63 25.13
CA GLY A 77 1.21 6.07 25.80
C GLY A 77 -0.04 6.96 25.80
N ILE A 78 -0.15 7.93 24.85
CA ILE A 78 -1.31 8.85 24.79
C ILE A 78 -2.55 8.10 24.33
N ALA A 79 -3.32 7.56 25.27
CA ALA A 79 -4.40 6.60 25.03
C ALA A 79 -5.48 7.07 24.04
N ALA A 80 -5.80 8.38 24.02
CA ALA A 80 -6.80 8.93 23.11
C ALA A 80 -6.48 8.64 21.64
N PHE A 81 -5.22 8.65 21.25
CA PHE A 81 -4.81 8.43 19.87
C PHE A 81 -5.00 6.99 19.39
N ARG A 82 -5.13 6.02 20.27
CA ARG A 82 -5.46 4.64 19.91
C ARG A 82 -6.76 4.54 19.10
N HIS A 83 -7.72 5.42 19.37
CA HIS A 83 -9.04 5.42 18.73
C HIS A 83 -9.18 6.54 17.69
N ILE A 84 -8.67 7.74 18.02
CA ILE A 84 -8.79 8.92 17.13
C ILE A 84 -8.01 8.69 15.83
N ALA A 85 -6.79 8.16 15.91
CA ALA A 85 -5.93 8.02 14.75
C ALA A 85 -6.50 7.08 13.68
N PRO A 86 -6.93 5.83 13.97
CA PRO A 86 -7.59 4.99 12.98
C PRO A 86 -8.86 5.61 12.42
N GLY A 87 -9.68 6.25 13.26
CA GLY A 87 -10.91 6.93 12.83
C GLY A 87 -10.64 8.05 11.84
N LEU A 88 -9.65 8.89 12.11
CA LEU A 88 -9.23 9.97 11.19
C LEU A 88 -8.69 9.40 9.86
N GLY A 89 -7.91 8.33 9.92
CA GLY A 89 -7.41 7.64 8.72
C GLY A 89 -8.53 7.04 7.88
N VAL A 90 -9.53 6.41 8.50
CA VAL A 90 -10.73 5.90 7.82
C VAL A 90 -11.51 7.04 7.17
N ALA A 91 -11.75 8.14 7.91
CA ALA A 91 -12.46 9.30 7.36
C ALA A 91 -11.73 9.87 6.13
N ALA A 92 -10.41 10.06 6.22
CA ALA A 92 -9.60 10.52 5.10
C ALA A 92 -9.72 9.59 3.87
N ALA A 93 -9.64 8.27 4.08
CA ALA A 93 -9.76 7.29 3.01
C ALA A 93 -11.15 7.29 2.36
N LEU A 94 -12.23 7.39 3.15
CA LEU A 94 -13.61 7.43 2.64
C LEU A 94 -13.89 8.70 1.85
N VAL A 95 -13.45 9.87 2.34
CA VAL A 95 -13.58 11.15 1.59
C VAL A 95 -12.83 11.07 0.27
N PHE A 96 -11.64 10.48 0.28
CA PHE A 96 -10.86 10.32 -0.95
C PHE A 96 -11.49 9.32 -1.92
N LEU A 97 -12.03 8.19 -1.43
CA LEU A 97 -12.81 7.23 -2.24
C LEU A 97 -14.02 7.89 -2.88
N HIS A 98 -14.75 8.71 -2.12
CA HIS A 98 -15.87 9.48 -2.65
C HIS A 98 -15.42 10.41 -3.79
N TRP A 99 -14.29 11.12 -3.60
CA TRP A 99 -13.73 11.99 -4.64
C TRP A 99 -13.30 11.22 -5.90
N ILE A 100 -12.60 10.08 -5.75
CA ILE A 100 -12.27 9.19 -6.89
C ILE A 100 -13.55 8.76 -7.62
N GLY A 101 -14.60 8.37 -6.88
CA GLY A 101 -15.89 7.98 -7.46
C GLY A 101 -16.56 9.10 -8.26
N ARG A 102 -16.45 10.34 -7.80
CA ARG A 102 -16.93 11.52 -8.58
C ARG A 102 -16.11 11.71 -9.86
N ARG A 103 -14.76 11.60 -9.78
CA ARG A 103 -13.87 11.72 -10.94
C ARG A 103 -14.11 10.59 -11.96
N TRP A 104 -14.34 9.38 -11.46
CA TRP A 104 -14.72 8.24 -12.30
C TRP A 104 -15.95 8.55 -13.15
N ARG A 105 -17.01 9.09 -12.53
CA ARG A 105 -18.25 9.44 -13.23
C ARG A 105 -18.10 10.62 -14.20
N ALA A 106 -17.23 11.56 -13.91
CA ALA A 106 -16.93 12.71 -14.74
C ALA A 106 -15.86 12.44 -15.82
N CYS A 107 -15.34 11.22 -15.92
CA CYS A 107 -14.28 10.88 -16.83
C CYS A 107 -14.69 11.05 -18.30
N LEU A 108 -13.84 11.70 -19.09
CA LEU A 108 -13.98 11.76 -20.53
C LEU A 108 -13.60 10.41 -21.16
N GLY A 109 -14.60 9.65 -21.59
CA GLY A 109 -14.43 8.29 -22.12
C GLY A 109 -14.30 7.21 -21.02
N ARG A 110 -13.55 6.14 -21.29
CA ARG A 110 -13.36 5.07 -20.32
C ARG A 110 -12.27 5.44 -19.32
N PRO A 111 -12.54 5.38 -17.99
CA PRO A 111 -11.52 5.58 -16.98
C PRO A 111 -10.40 4.56 -17.08
N HIS A 112 -9.17 4.99 -16.82
CA HIS A 112 -8.03 4.07 -16.82
C HIS A 112 -8.14 3.07 -15.66
N ALA A 113 -7.81 1.78 -15.91
CA ALA A 113 -7.99 0.71 -14.93
C ALA A 113 -7.18 0.92 -13.62
N CYS A 114 -6.11 1.70 -13.64
CA CYS A 114 -5.35 2.09 -12.44
C CYS A 114 -6.21 2.73 -11.34
N LEU A 115 -7.31 3.42 -11.71
CA LEU A 115 -8.24 3.97 -10.72
C LEU A 115 -8.94 2.90 -9.89
N ARG A 116 -9.19 1.71 -10.46
CA ARG A 116 -9.73 0.58 -9.70
C ARG A 116 -8.71 0.09 -8.66
N TRP A 117 -7.42 0.07 -9.01
CA TRP A 117 -6.35 -0.27 -8.07
C TRP A 117 -6.31 0.73 -6.92
N TYR A 118 -6.40 2.03 -7.20
CA TYR A 118 -6.46 3.06 -6.16
C TYR A 118 -7.68 2.93 -5.26
N ALA A 119 -8.86 2.74 -5.84
CA ALA A 119 -10.09 2.56 -5.07
C ALA A 119 -10.02 1.30 -4.19
N THR A 120 -9.50 0.19 -4.72
CA THR A 120 -9.32 -1.06 -3.96
C THR A 120 -8.26 -0.91 -2.88
N ALA A 121 -7.15 -0.24 -3.16
CA ALA A 121 -6.12 0.05 -2.16
C ALA A 121 -6.68 0.88 -0.98
N LEU A 122 -7.47 1.90 -1.26
CA LEU A 122 -8.15 2.69 -0.22
C LEU A 122 -9.18 1.87 0.56
N ALA A 123 -9.91 0.96 -0.09
CA ALA A 123 -10.79 0.03 0.59
C ALA A 123 -10.00 -0.91 1.53
N CYS A 124 -8.83 -1.39 1.11
CA CYS A 124 -7.92 -2.15 1.98
C CYS A 124 -7.46 -1.32 3.19
N LEU A 125 -7.13 -0.03 2.98
CA LEU A 125 -6.77 0.87 4.09
C LEU A 125 -7.93 1.00 5.09
N VAL A 126 -9.16 1.22 4.62
CA VAL A 126 -10.36 1.28 5.47
C VAL A 126 -10.52 -0.02 6.26
N LEU A 127 -10.45 -1.18 5.60
CA LEU A 127 -10.56 -2.49 6.25
C LEU A 127 -9.48 -2.70 7.32
N GLY A 128 -8.23 -2.36 7.01
CA GLY A 128 -7.12 -2.50 7.93
C GLY A 128 -7.24 -1.59 9.16
N LEU A 129 -7.59 -0.33 8.96
CA LEU A 129 -7.77 0.63 10.06
C LEU A 129 -8.99 0.28 10.91
N THR A 130 -10.08 -0.22 10.31
CA THR A 130 -11.23 -0.73 11.03
C THR A 130 -10.87 -1.95 11.87
N ALA A 131 -10.10 -2.90 11.31
CA ALA A 131 -9.66 -4.09 12.05
C ALA A 131 -8.83 -3.73 13.28
N VAL A 132 -7.87 -2.81 13.16
CA VAL A 132 -7.07 -2.39 14.33
C VAL A 132 -7.90 -1.57 15.32
N GLY A 133 -8.86 -0.78 14.87
CA GLY A 133 -9.83 -0.12 15.75
C GLY A 133 -10.65 -1.12 16.55
N LEU A 134 -11.15 -2.18 15.89
CA LEU A 134 -11.89 -3.27 16.55
C LEU A 134 -11.01 -4.05 17.55
N SER A 135 -9.70 -4.20 17.28
CA SER A 135 -8.79 -4.87 18.22
C SER A 135 -8.73 -4.21 19.60
N ALA A 136 -9.15 -2.96 19.70
CA ALA A 136 -9.21 -2.22 20.97
C ALA A 136 -10.41 -2.60 21.84
N VAL A 137 -11.50 -3.06 21.22
CA VAL A 137 -12.76 -3.41 21.88
C VAL A 137 -13.02 -4.93 21.89
N LEU A 138 -12.25 -5.70 21.12
CA LEU A 138 -12.33 -7.16 21.05
C LEU A 138 -10.99 -7.80 21.46
N PRO A 139 -10.63 -7.78 22.74
CA PRO A 139 -9.30 -8.20 23.21
C PRO A 139 -8.97 -9.65 22.85
N ALA A 140 -9.96 -10.55 22.85
CA ALA A 140 -9.77 -11.96 22.45
C ALA A 140 -9.31 -12.12 21.00
N ASN A 141 -9.64 -11.18 20.11
CA ASN A 141 -9.29 -11.17 18.69
C ASN A 141 -8.18 -10.16 18.37
N ALA A 142 -7.58 -9.53 19.36
CA ALA A 142 -6.62 -8.43 19.13
C ALA A 142 -5.40 -8.87 18.32
N GLY A 143 -4.87 -10.07 18.55
CA GLY A 143 -3.75 -10.65 17.78
C GLY A 143 -4.09 -10.83 16.30
N PRO A 144 -5.11 -11.64 15.99
CA PRO A 144 -5.58 -11.84 14.60
C PRO A 144 -5.92 -10.52 13.87
N LEU A 145 -6.64 -9.60 14.52
CA LEU A 145 -7.00 -8.32 13.91
C LEU A 145 -5.79 -7.44 13.60
N ARG A 146 -4.74 -7.47 14.45
CA ARG A 146 -3.46 -6.78 14.17
C ARG A 146 -2.71 -7.43 13.03
N ALA A 147 -2.68 -8.76 12.95
CA ALA A 147 -2.07 -9.47 11.82
C ALA A 147 -2.79 -9.15 10.51
N PHE A 148 -4.13 -9.15 10.51
CA PHE A 148 -4.93 -8.73 9.36
C PHE A 148 -4.63 -7.28 8.96
N HIS A 149 -4.64 -6.33 9.91
CA HIS A 149 -4.28 -4.93 9.69
C HIS A 149 -2.92 -4.78 9.01
N LEU A 150 -1.90 -5.49 9.50
CA LEU A 150 -0.56 -5.43 8.92
C LEU A 150 -0.56 -5.84 7.45
N HIS A 151 -1.10 -7.02 7.14
CA HIS A 151 -1.03 -7.57 5.79
C HIS A 151 -1.93 -6.84 4.78
N VAL A 152 -3.16 -6.46 5.19
CA VAL A 152 -4.06 -5.76 4.28
C VAL A 152 -3.60 -4.33 3.99
N ASN A 153 -2.88 -3.67 4.90
CA ASN A 153 -2.32 -2.35 4.63
C ASN A 153 -1.02 -2.42 3.83
N THR A 154 -0.12 -3.33 4.15
CA THR A 154 1.16 -3.42 3.43
C THR A 154 0.97 -3.96 2.00
N LEU A 155 0.23 -5.05 1.82
CA LEU A 155 0.00 -5.64 0.51
C LEU A 155 -1.18 -4.98 -0.23
N GLY A 156 -2.27 -4.68 0.49
CA GLY A 156 -3.46 -4.08 -0.08
C GLY A 156 -3.28 -2.59 -0.35
N PHE A 157 -3.12 -1.77 0.69
CA PHE A 157 -3.03 -0.32 0.47
C PHE A 157 -1.73 0.09 -0.24
N ILE A 158 -0.57 -0.25 0.30
CA ILE A 158 0.71 0.17 -0.26
C ILE A 158 1.02 -0.63 -1.53
N GLY A 159 0.93 -1.95 -1.47
CA GLY A 159 1.34 -2.83 -2.57
C GLY A 159 0.46 -2.69 -3.81
N LEU A 160 -0.88 -2.69 -3.67
CA LEU A 160 -1.76 -2.48 -4.84
C LEU A 160 -1.58 -1.09 -5.45
N THR A 161 -1.38 -0.05 -4.62
CA THR A 161 -1.07 1.30 -5.13
C THR A 161 0.23 1.28 -5.93
N ALA A 162 1.27 0.67 -5.41
CA ALA A 162 2.57 0.59 -6.07
C ALA A 162 2.48 -0.18 -7.40
N ILE A 163 1.89 -1.37 -7.41
CA ILE A 163 1.74 -2.19 -8.62
C ILE A 163 0.90 -1.45 -9.68
N GLY A 164 -0.22 -0.84 -9.26
CA GLY A 164 -1.07 -0.07 -10.16
C GLY A 164 -0.36 1.13 -10.78
N THR A 165 0.38 1.88 -9.98
CA THR A 165 1.12 3.07 -10.41
C THR A 165 2.32 2.70 -11.29
N LEU A 166 3.09 1.69 -10.92
CA LEU A 166 4.31 1.28 -11.64
C LEU A 166 4.02 0.84 -13.07
N GLN A 167 2.90 0.15 -13.31
CA GLN A 167 2.51 -0.26 -14.67
C GLN A 167 2.21 0.91 -15.61
N VAL A 168 1.88 2.08 -15.06
CA VAL A 168 1.62 3.31 -15.84
C VAL A 168 2.87 4.18 -15.88
N LEU A 169 3.47 4.40 -14.72
CA LEU A 169 4.52 5.40 -14.55
C LEU A 169 5.85 4.95 -15.19
N LEU A 170 6.23 3.69 -15.06
CA LEU A 170 7.51 3.22 -15.58
C LEU A 170 7.62 3.36 -17.09
N PRO A 171 6.67 2.90 -17.92
CA PRO A 171 6.69 3.15 -19.37
C PRO A 171 6.69 4.64 -19.71
N THR A 172 5.94 5.45 -18.96
CA THR A 172 5.86 6.90 -19.17
C THR A 172 7.21 7.59 -18.95
N VAL A 173 7.89 7.25 -17.85
CA VAL A 173 9.23 7.80 -17.52
C VAL A 173 10.28 7.37 -18.54
N LEU A 174 10.11 6.18 -19.15
CA LEU A 174 10.99 5.70 -20.22
C LEU A 174 10.65 6.30 -21.61
N GLY A 175 9.68 7.23 -21.68
CA GLY A 175 9.27 7.88 -22.91
C GLY A 175 8.48 6.98 -23.88
N GLN A 176 7.98 5.85 -23.41
CA GLN A 176 7.22 4.87 -24.18
C GLN A 176 5.92 4.47 -23.45
N PRO A 177 4.92 5.38 -23.40
CA PRO A 177 3.64 5.06 -22.77
C PRO A 177 3.04 3.78 -23.34
N ASP A 178 2.57 2.89 -22.48
CA ASP A 178 2.07 1.59 -22.86
C ASP A 178 0.54 1.57 -23.01
N PRO A 179 -0.02 1.49 -24.23
CA PRO A 179 -1.46 1.46 -24.44
C PRO A 179 -2.13 0.19 -23.90
N ALA A 180 -1.37 -0.88 -23.65
CA ALA A 180 -1.89 -2.13 -23.10
C ALA A 180 -1.95 -2.13 -21.56
N ALA A 181 -1.35 -1.15 -20.87
CA ALA A 181 -1.28 -1.10 -19.41
C ALA A 181 -2.67 -1.18 -18.75
N SER A 182 -3.66 -0.45 -19.29
CA SER A 182 -5.02 -0.48 -18.73
C SER A 182 -5.68 -1.86 -18.82
N ARG A 183 -5.46 -2.60 -19.90
CA ARG A 183 -6.01 -3.97 -20.06
C ARG A 183 -5.34 -4.95 -19.09
N ARG A 184 -4.01 -4.86 -18.93
CA ARG A 184 -3.27 -5.71 -17.99
C ARG A 184 -3.72 -5.44 -16.55
N LEU A 185 -3.81 -4.17 -16.17
CA LEU A 185 -4.30 -3.76 -14.85
C LEU A 185 -5.72 -4.28 -14.57
N ALA A 186 -6.62 -4.20 -15.56
CA ALA A 186 -7.99 -4.72 -15.40
C ALA A 186 -8.03 -6.24 -15.20
N ARG A 187 -7.16 -6.98 -15.90
CA ARG A 187 -7.04 -8.45 -15.80
C ARG A 187 -6.42 -8.89 -14.46
N ASP A 188 -5.41 -8.16 -13.98
CA ASP A 188 -4.57 -8.59 -12.87
C ASP A 188 -5.11 -8.19 -11.50
N LEU A 189 -5.98 -7.16 -11.43
CA LEU A 189 -6.55 -6.68 -10.18
C LEU A 189 -7.27 -7.76 -9.34
N PRO A 190 -8.19 -8.58 -9.91
CA PRO A 190 -8.92 -9.58 -9.12
C PRO A 190 -7.99 -10.56 -8.43
N LEU A 191 -6.94 -11.01 -9.13
CA LEU A 191 -5.97 -11.96 -8.59
C LEU A 191 -5.12 -11.33 -7.48
N SER A 192 -4.68 -10.06 -7.68
CA SER A 192 -3.94 -9.33 -6.65
C SER A 192 -4.77 -9.09 -5.39
N VAL A 193 -6.06 -8.77 -5.54
CA VAL A 193 -7.00 -8.58 -4.42
C VAL A 193 -7.24 -9.89 -3.69
N ALA A 194 -7.53 -10.95 -4.43
CA ALA A 194 -7.72 -12.29 -3.85
C ALA A 194 -6.47 -12.72 -3.07
N GLY A 195 -5.28 -12.52 -3.65
CA GLY A 195 -4.01 -12.80 -3.00
C GLY A 195 -3.80 -11.99 -1.72
N THR A 196 -4.06 -10.68 -1.77
CA THR A 196 -3.99 -9.80 -0.58
C THR A 196 -4.89 -10.29 0.55
N LEU A 197 -6.17 -10.56 0.24
CA LEU A 197 -7.13 -10.99 1.25
C LEU A 197 -6.80 -12.38 1.78
N ALA A 198 -6.39 -13.30 0.90
CA ALA A 198 -5.99 -14.65 1.30
C ALA A 198 -4.78 -14.62 2.25
N ILE A 199 -3.76 -13.79 1.96
CA ILE A 199 -2.61 -13.63 2.87
C ILE A 199 -3.07 -13.01 4.20
N ALA A 200 -3.88 -11.95 4.16
CA ALA A 200 -4.31 -11.25 5.37
C ALA A 200 -5.19 -12.13 6.27
N ILE A 201 -6.12 -12.86 5.70
CA ILE A 201 -6.99 -13.82 6.41
C ILE A 201 -6.15 -15.02 6.89
N GLY A 202 -5.27 -15.53 6.04
CA GLY A 202 -4.38 -16.63 6.37
C GLY A 202 -3.47 -16.33 7.56
N ALA A 203 -2.84 -15.17 7.56
CA ALA A 203 -1.98 -14.73 8.64
C ALA A 203 -2.74 -14.46 9.96
N ALA A 204 -4.03 -14.09 9.86
CA ALA A 204 -4.86 -13.79 11.02
C ALA A 204 -5.49 -15.05 11.64
N TRP A 205 -6.01 -15.96 10.84
CA TRP A 205 -6.89 -17.05 11.35
C TRP A 205 -6.55 -18.43 10.82
N TRP A 206 -6.06 -18.55 9.56
CA TRP A 206 -5.88 -19.86 8.92
C TRP A 206 -4.68 -19.87 7.96
N TRP A 207 -3.49 -20.09 8.51
CA TRP A 207 -2.22 -19.99 7.80
C TRP A 207 -2.13 -20.73 6.44
N PRO A 208 -2.78 -21.91 6.21
CA PRO A 208 -2.67 -22.59 4.91
C PRO A 208 -3.13 -21.72 3.73
N LEU A 209 -4.01 -20.74 3.99
CA LEU A 209 -4.47 -19.81 2.95
C LEU A 209 -3.38 -18.81 2.50
N THR A 210 -2.35 -18.62 3.31
CA THR A 210 -1.26 -17.68 3.01
C THR A 210 -0.47 -18.09 1.77
N VAL A 211 -0.22 -19.39 1.58
CA VAL A 211 0.57 -19.89 0.46
C VAL A 211 -0.12 -19.65 -0.90
N PRO A 212 -1.34 -20.13 -1.15
CA PRO A 212 -2.04 -19.82 -2.39
C PRO A 212 -2.29 -18.31 -2.55
N GLY A 213 -2.50 -17.57 -1.46
CA GLY A 213 -2.60 -16.11 -1.47
C GLY A 213 -1.32 -15.46 -1.98
N ALA A 214 -0.17 -15.89 -1.51
CA ALA A 214 1.12 -15.37 -1.96
C ALA A 214 1.40 -15.67 -3.43
N ILE A 215 1.06 -16.85 -3.92
CA ILE A 215 1.16 -17.21 -5.34
C ILE A 215 0.26 -16.28 -6.18
N ALA A 216 -0.99 -16.10 -5.75
CA ALA A 216 -1.96 -15.24 -6.43
C ALA A 216 -1.49 -13.77 -6.48
N TYR A 217 -0.88 -13.27 -5.40
CA TYR A 217 -0.35 -11.91 -5.33
C TYR A 217 0.95 -11.76 -6.14
N ALA A 218 1.84 -12.72 -6.07
CA ALA A 218 3.14 -12.68 -6.76
C ALA A 218 3.00 -12.80 -8.28
N TRP A 219 1.96 -13.44 -8.78
CA TRP A 219 1.77 -13.66 -10.21
C TRP A 219 1.65 -12.37 -11.03
N PRO A 220 0.81 -11.37 -10.69
CA PRO A 220 0.78 -10.07 -11.36
C PRO A 220 2.09 -9.30 -11.23
N LEU A 221 2.76 -9.39 -10.09
CA LEU A 221 4.08 -8.78 -9.89
C LEU A 221 5.15 -9.40 -10.78
N GLY A 222 5.18 -10.72 -10.87
CA GLY A 222 6.09 -11.45 -11.76
C GLY A 222 5.85 -11.09 -13.23
N ARG A 223 4.58 -10.95 -13.64
CA ARG A 223 4.25 -10.46 -14.99
C ARG A 223 4.73 -9.03 -15.22
N LEU A 224 4.54 -8.13 -14.26
CA LEU A 224 5.04 -6.77 -14.35
C LEU A 224 6.57 -6.75 -14.59
N LEU A 225 7.32 -7.55 -13.83
CA LEU A 225 8.76 -7.70 -13.99
C LEU A 225 9.12 -8.24 -15.37
N ALA A 226 8.48 -9.32 -15.81
CA ALA A 226 8.72 -9.93 -17.10
C ALA A 226 8.39 -8.99 -18.28
N ASP A 227 7.27 -8.29 -18.21
CA ASP A 227 6.86 -7.34 -19.25
C ASP A 227 7.81 -6.14 -19.29
N THR A 228 8.24 -5.65 -18.13
CA THR A 228 9.22 -4.55 -18.02
C THR A 228 10.57 -4.96 -18.64
N THR A 229 11.08 -6.14 -18.30
CA THR A 229 12.36 -6.61 -18.84
C THR A 229 12.30 -6.89 -20.34
N ARG A 230 11.20 -7.44 -20.83
CA ARG A 230 11.02 -7.67 -22.28
C ARG A 230 10.90 -6.37 -23.07
N ALA A 231 10.14 -5.40 -22.56
CA ALA A 231 9.89 -4.15 -23.27
C ALA A 231 11.08 -3.19 -23.25
N PHE A 232 11.81 -3.14 -22.17
CA PHE A 232 12.81 -2.09 -21.91
C PHE A 232 14.24 -2.60 -21.72
N GLY A 233 14.46 -3.90 -21.54
CA GLY A 233 15.78 -4.50 -21.33
C GLY A 233 16.55 -3.82 -20.19
N SER A 234 17.73 -3.31 -20.48
CA SER A 234 18.58 -2.60 -19.50
C SER A 234 18.25 -1.11 -19.32
N ARG A 235 17.34 -0.53 -20.11
CA ARG A 235 17.00 0.92 -20.05
C ARG A 235 16.54 1.39 -18.69
N PRO A 236 15.69 0.65 -17.92
CA PRO A 236 15.25 1.05 -16.60
C PRO A 236 16.39 1.33 -15.59
N TRP A 237 17.56 0.73 -15.81
CA TRP A 237 18.71 0.84 -14.93
C TRP A 237 19.64 2.02 -15.25
N ARG A 238 19.36 2.80 -16.30
CA ARG A 238 20.20 3.95 -16.68
C ARG A 238 20.02 5.10 -15.67
N PRO A 239 21.11 5.65 -15.10
CA PRO A 239 21.06 6.61 -13.99
C PRO A 239 20.46 7.99 -14.34
N ARG A 240 20.19 8.27 -15.61
CA ARG A 240 19.70 9.58 -16.07
C ARG A 240 18.19 9.80 -15.92
N GLN A 241 17.43 8.82 -15.42
CA GLN A 241 15.97 8.88 -15.30
C GLN A 241 15.54 8.36 -13.94
N ALA A 242 14.32 8.67 -13.51
CA ALA A 242 13.72 8.14 -12.26
C ALA A 242 13.41 6.63 -12.31
N SER A 243 13.60 5.98 -13.47
CA SER A 243 13.30 4.56 -13.67
C SER A 243 14.05 3.61 -12.73
N PRO A 244 15.33 3.80 -12.36
CA PRO A 244 16.00 2.92 -11.40
C PRO A 244 15.30 2.88 -10.03
N LEU A 245 14.77 4.01 -9.56
CA LEU A 245 14.00 4.07 -8.30
C LEU A 245 12.69 3.29 -8.40
N LEU A 246 12.02 3.33 -9.56
CA LEU A 246 10.79 2.58 -9.79
C LEU A 246 11.06 1.07 -9.86
N VAL A 247 12.17 0.66 -10.47
CA VAL A 247 12.60 -0.75 -10.50
C VAL A 247 13.04 -1.20 -9.11
N ALA A 248 13.74 -0.36 -8.35
CA ALA A 248 14.07 -0.64 -6.94
C ALA A 248 12.81 -0.84 -6.08
N ALA A 249 11.72 -0.08 -6.33
CA ALA A 249 10.44 -0.28 -5.67
C ALA A 249 9.81 -1.65 -5.98
N ILE A 250 9.92 -2.12 -7.24
CA ILE A 250 9.49 -3.49 -7.61
C ILE A 250 10.33 -4.54 -6.88
N GLY A 251 11.65 -4.35 -6.85
CA GLY A 251 12.57 -5.21 -6.10
C GLY A 251 12.23 -5.28 -4.61
N GLY A 252 11.94 -4.13 -3.99
CA GLY A 252 11.50 -4.04 -2.61
C GLY A 252 10.19 -4.82 -2.34
N LEU A 253 9.20 -4.70 -3.20
CA LEU A 253 7.95 -5.49 -3.11
C LEU A 253 8.22 -6.99 -3.21
N THR A 254 9.12 -7.41 -4.11
CA THR A 254 9.50 -8.82 -4.28
C THR A 254 10.20 -9.35 -3.03
N LEU A 255 11.14 -8.58 -2.46
CA LEU A 255 11.85 -8.94 -1.22
C LEU A 255 10.89 -9.08 -0.04
N VAL A 256 9.94 -8.17 0.12
CA VAL A 256 8.93 -8.24 1.20
C VAL A 256 8.10 -9.51 1.08
N LEU A 257 7.65 -9.87 -0.13
CA LEU A 257 6.89 -11.10 -0.36
C LEU A 257 7.73 -12.35 -0.07
N THR A 258 8.96 -12.40 -0.56
CA THR A 258 9.86 -13.54 -0.37
C THR A 258 10.17 -13.74 1.12
N HIS A 259 10.50 -12.65 1.83
CA HIS A 259 10.77 -12.70 3.25
C HIS A 259 9.54 -13.13 4.06
N GLY A 260 8.37 -12.61 3.72
CA GLY A 260 7.10 -13.01 4.35
C GLY A 260 6.79 -14.50 4.16
N LEU A 261 7.04 -15.05 2.96
CA LEU A 261 6.88 -16.49 2.68
C LEU A 261 7.86 -17.35 3.49
N LEU A 262 9.12 -16.97 3.55
CA LEU A 262 10.15 -17.68 4.32
C LEU A 262 9.80 -17.68 5.81
N HIS A 263 9.36 -16.53 6.33
CA HIS A 263 8.93 -16.42 7.73
C HIS A 263 7.70 -17.29 8.01
N ALA A 264 6.71 -17.31 7.12
CA ALA A 264 5.52 -18.16 7.24
C ALA A 264 5.87 -19.64 7.22
N ALA A 265 6.80 -20.06 6.35
CA ALA A 265 7.27 -21.45 6.27
C ALA A 265 8.04 -21.86 7.54
N GLY A 266 8.93 -21.01 8.04
CA GLY A 266 9.67 -21.28 9.28
C GLY A 266 8.78 -21.37 10.51
N SER A 267 7.79 -20.48 10.63
CA SER A 267 6.82 -20.49 11.73
C SER A 267 5.82 -21.67 11.66
N ALA A 268 5.56 -22.21 10.47
CA ALA A 268 4.76 -23.41 10.29
C ALA A 268 5.52 -24.66 10.81
N ASN A 269 6.81 -24.79 10.48
CA ASN A 269 7.65 -25.88 10.95
C ASN A 269 7.79 -25.87 12.47
N ALA A 270 7.97 -24.70 13.09
CA ALA A 270 8.04 -24.56 14.55
C ALA A 270 6.75 -24.89 15.30
N ARG A 271 5.58 -24.89 14.61
CA ARG A 271 4.30 -25.30 15.22
C ARG A 271 4.00 -26.78 15.06
N ASN A 272 4.68 -27.48 14.17
CA ASN A 272 4.52 -28.90 13.90
C ASN A 272 5.60 -29.77 14.57
N ALA A 273 6.61 -29.15 15.17
CA ALA A 273 7.67 -29.77 15.99
C ALA A 273 7.33 -29.65 17.47
#